data_97f012a972c9d12281eebb2ebef8b763
#
_entry.id   97f012a972c9d12281eebb2ebef8b763
#
_cell.length_a   1.000
_cell.length_b   1.000
_cell.length_c   1.000
_cell.angle_alpha   90.00
_cell.angle_beta   90.00
_cell.angle_gamma   90.00
#
_symmetry.space_group_name_H-M   'P 1'
#
loop_
_entity.id
_entity.type
_entity.pdbx_description
1 polymer ?
#
loop_
_entity_poly.entity_id
_entity_poly.type
_entity_poly.pdbx_seq_one_letter_code
_entity_poly.pdbx_strand_id
1 'polypeptide(L)'
;MTRIAITGIGVVAPGAVGVEAFADLLNRGETAAKPVDRFDTTGLDAHSAALVRDFAPKEFIAPMKLRRMNRLSRFGVAAARMAIADRGGELPTASGVAMGTAFGPVQTSVDYMQQYVEKGAALAPPQLFAESVANAPGSHVGIEFDLRGFNITVTQRESAALTALMYASMQIAKGVVPAAIVGGVDDVSEILFGVLDRVGALGEESRPFDRSRNGMILGEGGAALILEGAKDTPGCAYVSGFGMARDPTASISNWGEREDIVASAMQAAIEDAGLSLHNIDAIYASANSTIAADRLEYRAIQSLFREVPPVVATKGYFGEYAAGGALQLLAAILALRDQKLHASAGFSEGEPEMRFTPTLEPVTKNLQHLLVNSISAGGGVVCGVLSREAQ
;
A
#
# COMPACT_ATOMS: atom_id res chain seq x y z
N MET A 1 26.30 1.28 2.63
CA MET A 1 25.24 2.27 2.22
C MET A 1 24.72 3.01 3.45
N THR A 2 24.19 4.21 3.29
CA THR A 2 23.49 4.90 4.41
C THR A 2 22.24 4.08 4.76
N ARG A 3 22.11 3.68 6.01
CA ARG A 3 20.95 2.92 6.50
C ARG A 3 19.74 3.85 6.58
N ILE A 4 18.57 3.37 6.24
CA ILE A 4 17.32 4.15 6.22
C ILE A 4 16.41 3.64 7.32
N ALA A 5 16.14 4.50 8.31
CA ALA A 5 15.22 4.24 9.40
C ALA A 5 13.80 4.68 9.04
N ILE A 6 12.82 3.92 9.48
CA ILE A 6 11.41 4.32 9.53
C ILE A 6 11.18 4.82 10.95
N THR A 7 11.00 6.13 11.11
CA THR A 7 10.99 6.80 12.42
C THR A 7 9.60 7.22 12.88
N GLY A 8 8.61 7.15 12.01
CA GLY A 8 7.21 7.44 12.34
C GLY A 8 6.26 6.85 11.32
N ILE A 9 5.08 6.48 11.76
CA ILE A 9 4.03 5.84 10.98
C ILE A 9 2.66 6.43 11.26
N GLY A 10 1.81 6.50 10.24
CA GLY A 10 0.45 7.01 10.38
C GLY A 10 -0.49 6.39 9.34
N VAL A 11 -1.76 6.22 9.69
CA VAL A 11 -2.69 5.43 8.88
C VAL A 11 -4.15 5.88 9.00
N VAL A 12 -4.83 5.85 7.88
CA VAL A 12 -6.28 5.91 7.73
C VAL A 12 -6.69 4.71 6.86
N ALA A 13 -7.27 3.70 7.46
CA ALA A 13 -7.65 2.45 6.80
C ALA A 13 -9.13 2.15 7.00
N PRO A 14 -9.74 1.27 6.18
CA PRO A 14 -11.06 0.75 6.45
C PRO A 14 -11.13 0.13 7.84
N GLY A 15 -12.05 0.60 8.67
CA GLY A 15 -12.23 0.13 10.05
C GLY A 15 -11.15 0.54 11.05
N ALA A 16 -10.19 1.41 10.66
CA ALA A 16 -9.14 1.87 11.56
C ALA A 16 -8.59 3.26 11.18
N VAL A 17 -8.56 4.18 12.14
CA VAL A 17 -7.87 5.47 12.04
C VAL A 17 -6.85 5.56 13.16
N GLY A 18 -5.57 5.67 12.79
CA GLY A 18 -4.44 5.61 13.72
C GLY A 18 -3.82 4.22 13.86
N VAL A 19 -2.57 4.21 14.31
CA VAL A 19 -1.71 3.00 14.32
C VAL A 19 -2.23 1.93 15.26
N GLU A 20 -2.70 2.30 16.45
CA GLU A 20 -3.23 1.36 17.44
C GLU A 20 -4.50 0.68 16.93
N ALA A 21 -5.45 1.47 16.39
CA ALA A 21 -6.68 0.92 15.80
C ALA A 21 -6.38 -0.01 14.62
N PHE A 22 -5.34 0.29 13.84
CA PHE A 22 -4.92 -0.56 12.72
C PHE A 22 -4.27 -1.86 13.22
N ALA A 23 -3.44 -1.80 14.24
CA ALA A 23 -2.89 -3.00 14.89
C ALA A 23 -4.01 -3.90 15.47
N ASP A 24 -5.02 -3.30 16.09
CA ASP A 24 -6.20 -4.02 16.59
C ASP A 24 -7.02 -4.67 15.46
N LEU A 25 -7.20 -3.99 14.33
CA LEU A 25 -7.83 -4.57 13.14
C LEU A 25 -7.11 -5.84 12.68
N LEU A 26 -5.78 -5.75 12.53
CA LEU A 26 -4.95 -6.88 12.13
C LEU A 26 -4.97 -8.04 13.15
N ASN A 27 -5.08 -7.74 14.44
CA ASN A 27 -5.14 -8.73 15.50
C ASN A 27 -6.49 -9.46 15.60
N ARG A 28 -7.60 -8.81 15.22
CA ARG A 28 -8.95 -9.44 15.23
C ARG A 28 -9.14 -10.48 14.14
N GLY A 29 -8.38 -10.42 13.05
CA GLY A 29 -8.52 -11.38 11.96
C GLY A 29 -9.75 -11.16 11.07
N GLU A 30 -10.45 -10.02 11.21
CA GLU A 30 -11.72 -9.73 10.53
C GLU A 30 -11.54 -8.79 9.34
N THR A 31 -12.25 -9.06 8.24
CA THR A 31 -12.28 -8.15 7.09
C THR A 31 -13.04 -6.86 7.40
N ALA A 32 -12.53 -5.74 6.91
CA ALA A 32 -13.23 -4.46 6.93
C ALA A 32 -14.14 -4.23 5.70
N ALA A 33 -14.18 -5.19 4.77
CA ALA A 33 -15.08 -5.15 3.62
C ALA A 33 -16.55 -5.26 4.08
N LYS A 34 -17.40 -4.39 3.54
CA LYS A 34 -18.84 -4.33 3.82
C LYS A 34 -19.59 -3.96 2.55
N PRO A 35 -20.90 -4.19 2.49
CA PRO A 35 -21.72 -3.68 1.39
C PRO A 35 -21.47 -2.19 1.12
N VAL A 36 -21.37 -1.84 -0.15
CA VAL A 36 -21.18 -0.44 -0.58
C VAL A 36 -22.42 0.38 -0.25
N ASP A 37 -22.23 1.50 0.45
CA ASP A 37 -23.27 2.41 0.90
C ASP A 37 -23.12 3.85 0.34
N ARG A 38 -22.10 4.06 -0.51
CA ARG A 38 -21.75 5.38 -1.04
C ARG A 38 -22.33 5.66 -2.42
N PHE A 39 -22.55 4.62 -3.21
CA PHE A 39 -23.13 4.67 -4.54
C PHE A 39 -23.96 3.41 -4.82
N ASP A 40 -24.78 3.47 -5.88
CA ASP A 40 -25.63 2.35 -6.27
C ASP A 40 -24.83 1.26 -7.00
N THR A 41 -24.93 0.04 -6.54
CA THR A 41 -24.33 -1.15 -7.15
C THR A 41 -25.35 -2.05 -7.86
N THR A 42 -26.59 -1.57 -8.04
CA THR A 42 -27.63 -2.33 -8.77
C THR A 42 -27.19 -2.61 -10.18
N GLY A 43 -27.23 -3.88 -10.59
CA GLY A 43 -26.79 -4.33 -11.93
C GLY A 43 -25.27 -4.54 -12.06
N LEU A 44 -24.51 -4.48 -10.97
CA LEU A 44 -23.16 -4.99 -10.86
C LEU A 44 -23.15 -6.38 -10.24
N ASP A 45 -22.06 -7.13 -10.46
CA ASP A 45 -21.87 -8.46 -9.86
C ASP A 45 -21.30 -8.33 -8.43
N ALA A 46 -20.41 -7.37 -8.20
CA ALA A 46 -19.82 -7.07 -6.89
C ALA A 46 -20.62 -6.00 -6.13
N HIS A 47 -20.79 -6.21 -4.83
CA HIS A 47 -21.55 -5.29 -3.97
C HIS A 47 -20.80 -4.84 -2.73
N SER A 48 -19.58 -5.31 -2.50
CA SER A 48 -18.78 -5.06 -1.30
C SER A 48 -17.49 -4.31 -1.61
N ALA A 49 -17.10 -3.43 -0.69
CA ALA A 49 -15.81 -2.72 -0.73
C ALA A 49 -15.30 -2.44 0.70
N ALA A 50 -13.99 -2.29 0.85
CA ALA A 50 -13.37 -1.86 2.09
C ALA A 50 -13.27 -0.33 2.12
N LEU A 51 -14.33 0.33 2.59
CA LEU A 51 -14.46 1.79 2.64
C LEU A 51 -14.06 2.34 4.01
N VAL A 52 -13.41 3.50 4.01
CA VAL A 52 -13.15 4.27 5.23
C VAL A 52 -14.41 5.04 5.62
N ARG A 53 -15.09 4.58 6.67
CA ARG A 53 -16.38 5.16 7.14
C ARG A 53 -16.21 6.10 8.33
N ASP A 54 -15.36 5.76 9.29
CA ASP A 54 -15.22 6.44 10.58
C ASP A 54 -14.08 7.47 10.60
N PHE A 55 -13.85 8.16 9.49
CA PHE A 55 -12.80 9.17 9.37
C PHE A 55 -13.37 10.59 9.50
N ALA A 56 -12.91 11.30 10.52
CA ALA A 56 -13.26 12.69 10.80
C ALA A 56 -12.11 13.64 10.36
N PRO A 57 -12.04 14.09 9.10
CA PRO A 57 -10.89 14.85 8.60
C PRO A 57 -10.65 16.19 9.31
N LYS A 58 -11.66 16.73 9.98
CA LYS A 58 -11.56 17.99 10.76
C LYS A 58 -10.65 17.87 11.99
N GLU A 59 -10.40 16.66 12.47
CA GLU A 59 -9.48 16.40 13.58
C GLU A 59 -8.01 16.57 13.15
N PHE A 60 -7.75 16.42 11.85
CA PHE A 60 -6.41 16.44 11.29
C PHE A 60 -6.13 17.67 10.43
N ILE A 61 -7.17 18.30 9.87
CA ILE A 61 -7.03 19.33 8.83
C ILE A 61 -7.96 20.50 9.13
N ALA A 62 -7.42 21.72 9.07
CA ALA A 62 -8.22 22.93 9.30
C ALA A 62 -9.39 23.04 8.30
N PRO A 63 -10.62 23.44 8.76
CA PRO A 63 -11.82 23.46 7.94
C PRO A 63 -11.70 24.24 6.61
N MET A 64 -10.97 25.33 6.59
CA MET A 64 -10.73 26.14 5.39
C MET A 64 -9.93 25.38 4.32
N LYS A 65 -8.96 24.55 4.74
CA LYS A 65 -8.14 23.72 3.85
C LYS A 65 -8.92 22.54 3.31
N LEU A 66 -9.79 21.92 4.13
CA LEU A 66 -10.61 20.77 3.74
C LEU A 66 -11.50 21.02 2.51
N ARG A 67 -11.97 22.26 2.33
CA ARG A 67 -12.82 22.63 1.18
C ARG A 67 -12.11 22.54 -0.16
N ARG A 68 -10.78 22.52 -0.14
CA ARG A 68 -9.92 22.51 -1.34
C ARG A 68 -9.24 21.18 -1.57
N MET A 69 -9.51 20.18 -0.76
CA MET A 69 -8.86 18.87 -0.82
C MET A 69 -9.83 17.79 -1.29
N ASN A 70 -9.43 17.00 -2.28
CA ASN A 70 -10.10 15.75 -2.62
C ASN A 70 -9.96 14.73 -1.48
N ARG A 71 -10.64 13.58 -1.59
CA ARG A 71 -10.65 12.55 -0.54
C ARG A 71 -9.26 11.95 -0.30
N LEU A 72 -8.50 11.66 -1.37
CA LEU A 72 -7.14 11.11 -1.27
C LEU A 72 -6.22 12.08 -0.52
N SER A 73 -6.29 13.37 -0.85
CA SER A 73 -5.49 14.42 -0.19
C SER A 73 -5.78 14.49 1.31
N ARG A 74 -7.04 14.30 1.72
CA ARG A 74 -7.41 14.27 3.15
C ARG A 74 -6.82 13.06 3.85
N PHE A 75 -6.83 11.88 3.22
CA PHE A 75 -6.17 10.68 3.76
C PHE A 75 -4.67 10.89 3.90
N GLY A 76 -4.00 11.39 2.84
CA GLY A 76 -2.56 11.61 2.83
C GLY A 76 -2.09 12.59 3.89
N VAL A 77 -2.77 13.74 4.04
CA VAL A 77 -2.43 14.75 5.05
C VAL A 77 -2.67 14.23 6.47
N ALA A 78 -3.78 13.52 6.70
CA ALA A 78 -4.07 12.94 8.01
C ALA A 78 -3.04 11.86 8.40
N ALA A 79 -2.72 10.94 7.49
CA ALA A 79 -1.71 9.92 7.71
C ALA A 79 -0.32 10.54 7.96
N ALA A 80 0.07 11.55 7.16
CA ALA A 80 1.34 12.25 7.34
C ALA A 80 1.41 12.97 8.69
N ARG A 81 0.32 13.61 9.14
CA ARG A 81 0.24 14.25 10.47
C ARG A 81 0.43 13.26 11.60
N MET A 82 -0.22 12.10 11.51
CA MET A 82 -0.04 11.02 12.49
C MET A 82 1.40 10.49 12.48
N ALA A 83 2.01 10.30 11.31
CA ALA A 83 3.38 9.84 11.19
C ALA A 83 4.40 10.85 11.78
N ILE A 84 4.19 12.15 11.58
CA ILE A 84 5.02 13.22 12.18
C ILE A 84 4.86 13.22 13.70
N ALA A 85 3.63 13.04 14.20
CA ALA A 85 3.36 12.97 15.64
C ALA A 85 4.00 11.73 16.28
N ASP A 86 3.92 10.58 15.63
CA ASP A 86 4.54 9.32 16.07
C ASP A 86 6.08 9.43 16.12
N ARG A 87 6.68 10.10 15.15
CA ARG A 87 8.13 10.43 15.14
C ARG A 87 8.53 11.34 16.32
N GLY A 88 7.65 12.18 16.78
CA GLY A 88 7.92 13.08 17.90
C GLY A 88 8.62 14.39 17.51
N GLY A 89 8.14 15.10 16.50
CA GLY A 89 8.64 16.44 16.13
C GLY A 89 8.52 16.75 14.65
N GLU A 90 8.72 18.02 14.30
CA GLU A 90 8.66 18.51 12.92
C GLU A 90 9.81 17.98 12.06
N LEU A 91 9.57 17.85 10.76
CA LEU A 91 10.60 17.49 9.79
C LEU A 91 11.36 18.75 9.31
N PRO A 92 12.65 18.61 8.95
CA PRO A 92 13.37 19.68 8.26
C PRO A 92 12.61 20.10 6.97
N THR A 93 12.56 21.41 6.69
CA THR A 93 11.89 21.92 5.48
C THR A 93 12.49 21.38 4.18
N ALA A 94 13.75 20.96 4.18
CA ALA A 94 14.42 20.32 3.04
C ALA A 94 13.97 18.85 2.82
N SER A 95 13.04 18.33 3.62
CA SER A 95 12.55 16.96 3.46
C SER A 95 11.69 16.79 2.22
N GLY A 96 11.72 15.56 1.65
CA GLY A 96 10.96 15.20 0.46
C GLY A 96 9.60 14.57 0.75
N VAL A 97 8.79 14.43 -0.31
CA VAL A 97 7.53 13.69 -0.31
C VAL A 97 7.52 12.71 -1.49
N ALA A 98 7.24 11.44 -1.21
CA ALA A 98 7.00 10.41 -2.23
C ALA A 98 5.67 9.70 -1.95
N MET A 99 4.66 9.93 -2.79
CA MET A 99 3.32 9.39 -2.58
C MET A 99 2.95 8.42 -3.69
N GLY A 100 2.54 7.20 -3.32
CA GLY A 100 2.00 6.19 -4.22
C GLY A 100 0.48 6.32 -4.35
N THR A 101 -0.04 6.03 -5.52
CA THR A 101 -1.48 5.86 -5.76
C THR A 101 -1.69 4.89 -6.91
N ALA A 102 -2.75 4.09 -6.86
CA ALA A 102 -3.04 3.16 -7.94
C ALA A 102 -3.60 3.88 -9.18
N PHE A 103 -4.57 4.76 -8.99
CA PHE A 103 -5.30 5.42 -10.08
C PHE A 103 -5.39 6.94 -9.91
N GLY A 104 -4.99 7.48 -8.77
CA GLY A 104 -5.21 8.89 -8.43
C GLY A 104 -6.69 9.22 -8.15
N PRO A 105 -7.05 10.52 -8.15
CA PRO A 105 -8.38 10.99 -7.75
C PRO A 105 -9.41 10.82 -8.89
N VAL A 106 -9.79 9.57 -9.20
CA VAL A 106 -10.69 9.22 -10.31
C VAL A 106 -12.03 9.96 -10.19
N GLN A 107 -12.65 9.96 -8.99
CA GLN A 107 -13.94 10.65 -8.79
C GLN A 107 -13.83 12.14 -9.08
N THR A 108 -12.79 12.80 -8.61
CA THR A 108 -12.57 14.24 -8.87
C THR A 108 -12.34 14.53 -10.36
N SER A 109 -11.67 13.62 -11.06
CA SER A 109 -11.49 13.71 -12.51
C SER A 109 -12.82 13.61 -13.25
N VAL A 110 -13.69 12.70 -12.83
CA VAL A 110 -15.04 12.55 -13.37
C VAL A 110 -15.87 13.80 -13.10
N ASP A 111 -15.89 14.30 -11.88
CA ASP A 111 -16.63 15.50 -11.48
C ASP A 111 -16.18 16.73 -12.28
N TYR A 112 -14.87 16.85 -12.53
CA TYR A 112 -14.33 17.90 -13.40
C TYR A 112 -14.78 17.76 -14.84
N MET A 113 -14.65 16.57 -15.42
CA MET A 113 -15.03 16.32 -16.82
C MET A 113 -16.52 16.50 -17.06
N GLN A 114 -17.37 16.11 -16.12
CA GLN A 114 -18.80 16.34 -16.20
C GLN A 114 -19.11 17.84 -16.29
N GLN A 115 -18.54 18.65 -15.39
CA GLN A 115 -18.75 20.10 -15.43
C GLN A 115 -18.16 20.75 -16.68
N TYR A 116 -17.03 20.25 -17.16
CA TYR A 116 -16.44 20.71 -18.42
C TYR A 116 -17.36 20.47 -19.62
N VAL A 117 -17.98 19.29 -19.71
CA VAL A 117 -18.91 18.92 -20.78
C VAL A 117 -20.21 19.71 -20.67
N GLU A 118 -20.78 19.84 -19.46
CA GLU A 118 -22.06 20.52 -19.23
C GLU A 118 -21.98 22.05 -19.40
N LYS A 119 -20.89 22.67 -18.92
CA LYS A 119 -20.77 24.14 -18.82
C LYS A 119 -19.78 24.75 -19.80
N GLY A 120 -18.99 23.93 -20.47
CA GLY A 120 -17.91 24.35 -21.37
C GLY A 120 -16.63 24.80 -20.66
N ALA A 121 -15.54 24.91 -21.42
CA ALA A 121 -14.20 25.20 -20.91
C ALA A 121 -14.11 26.52 -20.09
N ALA A 122 -14.86 27.54 -20.47
CA ALA A 122 -14.83 28.86 -19.82
C ALA A 122 -15.40 28.86 -18.40
N LEU A 123 -16.25 27.88 -18.06
CA LEU A 123 -16.93 27.76 -16.76
C LEU A 123 -16.49 26.53 -15.98
N ALA A 124 -15.56 25.73 -16.51
CA ALA A 124 -15.00 24.58 -15.81
C ALA A 124 -14.24 25.04 -14.56
N PRO A 125 -14.47 24.43 -13.37
CA PRO A 125 -13.89 24.91 -12.12
C PRO A 125 -12.38 24.64 -12.06
N PRO A 126 -11.52 25.69 -11.99
CA PRO A 126 -10.06 25.49 -11.92
C PRO A 126 -9.62 24.69 -10.68
N GLN A 127 -10.38 24.81 -9.58
CA GLN A 127 -10.09 24.08 -8.35
C GLN A 127 -10.25 22.55 -8.53
N LEU A 128 -11.30 22.10 -9.23
CA LEU A 128 -11.47 20.67 -9.50
C LEU A 128 -10.38 20.13 -10.41
N PHE A 129 -9.94 20.94 -11.41
CA PHE A 129 -8.82 20.57 -12.25
C PHE A 129 -7.54 20.35 -11.43
N ALA A 130 -7.20 21.29 -10.54
CA ALA A 130 -6.03 21.18 -9.67
C ALA A 130 -6.09 19.96 -8.74
N GLU A 131 -7.29 19.54 -8.36
CA GLU A 131 -7.52 18.36 -7.50
C GLU A 131 -7.69 17.04 -8.27
N SER A 132 -7.83 17.07 -9.60
CA SER A 132 -8.02 15.87 -10.43
C SER A 132 -6.72 15.19 -10.83
N VAL A 133 -5.56 15.79 -10.57
CA VAL A 133 -4.26 15.24 -10.93
C VAL A 133 -3.71 14.31 -9.84
N ALA A 134 -3.03 13.26 -10.24
CA ALA A 134 -2.54 12.23 -9.32
C ALA A 134 -1.58 12.75 -8.23
N ASN A 135 -0.89 13.87 -8.50
CA ASN A 135 0.06 14.46 -7.54
C ASN A 135 -0.60 15.40 -6.51
N ALA A 136 -1.89 15.66 -6.56
CA ALA A 136 -2.58 16.53 -5.61
C ALA A 136 -2.35 16.09 -4.15
N PRO A 137 -2.47 14.80 -3.75
CA PRO A 137 -2.21 14.37 -2.37
C PRO A 137 -0.79 14.68 -1.89
N GLY A 138 0.23 14.35 -2.69
CA GLY A 138 1.63 14.65 -2.34
C GLY A 138 1.91 16.15 -2.25
N SER A 139 1.27 16.96 -3.13
CA SER A 139 1.38 18.42 -3.08
C SER A 139 0.74 18.99 -1.81
N HIS A 140 -0.44 18.50 -1.40
CA HIS A 140 -1.08 18.92 -0.15
C HIS A 140 -0.24 18.55 1.08
N VAL A 141 0.38 17.37 1.10
CA VAL A 141 1.31 16.99 2.18
C VAL A 141 2.51 17.95 2.22
N GLY A 142 3.14 18.22 1.08
CA GLY A 142 4.26 19.15 1.02
C GLY A 142 3.91 20.57 1.50
N ILE A 143 2.74 21.09 1.10
CA ILE A 143 2.24 22.42 1.50
C ILE A 143 1.87 22.45 2.98
N GLU A 144 1.20 21.41 3.49
CA GLU A 144 0.72 21.35 4.88
C GLU A 144 1.87 21.40 5.89
N PHE A 145 2.99 20.75 5.57
CA PHE A 145 4.14 20.61 6.47
C PHE A 145 5.36 21.44 6.04
N ASP A 146 5.22 22.38 5.09
CA ASP A 146 6.29 23.24 4.52
C ASP A 146 7.52 22.44 4.06
N LEU A 147 7.30 21.31 3.37
CA LEU A 147 8.37 20.47 2.86
C LEU A 147 8.77 20.92 1.45
N ARG A 148 10.04 21.27 1.26
CA ARG A 148 10.58 21.90 0.05
C ARG A 148 11.60 21.03 -0.69
N GLY A 149 11.79 19.79 -0.27
CA GLY A 149 12.59 18.82 -1.00
C GLY A 149 11.88 18.32 -2.26
N PHE A 150 12.26 17.16 -2.76
CA PHE A 150 11.55 16.56 -3.89
C PHE A 150 10.07 16.28 -3.53
N ASN A 151 9.19 16.39 -4.53
CA ASN A 151 7.80 15.96 -4.41
C ASN A 151 7.46 15.10 -5.63
N ILE A 152 7.30 13.81 -5.43
CA ILE A 152 6.98 12.87 -6.52
C ILE A 152 5.72 12.07 -6.19
N THR A 153 5.03 11.70 -7.26
CA THR A 153 3.91 10.75 -7.19
C THR A 153 4.20 9.57 -8.09
N VAL A 154 4.04 8.39 -7.54
CA VAL A 154 4.19 7.12 -8.25
C VAL A 154 2.82 6.54 -8.54
N THR A 155 2.50 6.35 -9.84
CA THR A 155 1.24 5.73 -10.28
C THR A 155 1.54 4.35 -10.85
N GLN A 156 1.81 3.39 -9.98
CA GLN A 156 2.19 2.02 -10.36
C GLN A 156 1.26 0.99 -9.72
N ARG A 157 -0.02 1.30 -9.66
CA ARG A 157 -1.06 0.40 -9.10
C ARG A 157 -0.62 -0.17 -7.75
N GLU A 158 -0.65 -1.50 -7.62
CA GLU A 158 -0.37 -2.25 -6.39
C GLU A 158 1.04 -1.99 -5.84
N SER A 159 2.02 -1.67 -6.71
CA SER A 159 3.42 -1.44 -6.32
C SER A 159 3.75 0.02 -6.04
N ALA A 160 2.78 0.92 -6.10
CA ALA A 160 3.04 2.36 -6.06
C ALA A 160 3.75 2.79 -4.76
N ALA A 161 3.29 2.34 -3.60
CA ALA A 161 3.89 2.73 -2.32
C ALA A 161 5.28 2.13 -2.09
N LEU A 162 5.50 0.86 -2.47
CA LEU A 162 6.81 0.23 -2.32
C LEU A 162 7.85 0.84 -3.28
N THR A 163 7.40 1.25 -4.49
CA THR A 163 8.25 2.01 -5.43
C THR A 163 8.56 3.42 -4.88
N ALA A 164 7.59 4.08 -4.26
CA ALA A 164 7.81 5.38 -3.61
C ALA A 164 8.80 5.25 -2.43
N LEU A 165 8.70 4.18 -1.63
CA LEU A 165 9.63 3.85 -0.55
C LEU A 165 11.05 3.68 -1.08
N MET A 166 11.22 2.90 -2.13
CA MET A 166 12.52 2.68 -2.78
C MET A 166 13.12 4.00 -3.28
N TYR A 167 12.34 4.80 -4.00
CA TYR A 167 12.83 6.10 -4.51
C TYR A 167 13.30 7.02 -3.38
N ALA A 168 12.48 7.21 -2.35
CA ALA A 168 12.81 8.08 -1.23
C ALA A 168 14.04 7.57 -0.46
N SER A 169 14.15 6.26 -0.24
CA SER A 169 15.32 5.63 0.37
C SER A 169 16.60 5.94 -0.40
N MET A 170 16.56 5.85 -1.72
CA MET A 170 17.69 6.21 -2.59
C MET A 170 18.06 7.71 -2.49
N GLN A 171 17.08 8.62 -2.40
CA GLN A 171 17.34 10.07 -2.28
C GLN A 171 18.00 10.42 -0.94
N ILE A 172 17.55 9.80 0.15
CA ILE A 172 18.15 9.97 1.47
C ILE A 172 19.56 9.37 1.50
N ALA A 173 19.74 8.15 0.97
CA ALA A 173 21.05 7.52 0.90
C ALA A 173 22.09 8.31 0.12
N LYS A 174 21.66 9.04 -0.92
CA LYS A 174 22.49 9.98 -1.71
C LYS A 174 22.69 11.35 -1.05
N GLY A 175 22.05 11.61 0.09
CA GLY A 175 22.12 12.91 0.78
C GLY A 175 21.39 14.05 0.07
N VAL A 176 20.46 13.75 -0.84
CA VAL A 176 19.66 14.77 -1.56
C VAL A 176 18.70 15.46 -0.60
N VAL A 177 18.10 14.69 0.32
CA VAL A 177 17.23 15.18 1.39
C VAL A 177 17.58 14.52 2.72
N PRO A 178 17.39 15.21 3.86
CA PRO A 178 17.67 14.63 5.19
C PRO A 178 16.61 13.60 5.61
N ALA A 179 15.36 13.80 5.18
CA ALA A 179 14.22 12.96 5.50
C ALA A 179 13.18 12.98 4.38
N ALA A 180 12.22 12.08 4.42
CA ALA A 180 11.08 12.08 3.50
C ALA A 180 9.81 11.54 4.15
N ILE A 181 8.66 12.09 3.77
CA ILE A 181 7.36 11.45 3.95
C ILE A 181 7.12 10.55 2.75
N VAL A 182 6.88 9.27 3.05
CA VAL A 182 6.59 8.25 2.03
C VAL A 182 5.28 7.58 2.36
N GLY A 183 4.45 7.29 1.37
CA GLY A 183 3.21 6.58 1.65
C GLY A 183 2.42 6.28 0.40
N GLY A 184 1.13 6.05 0.62
CA GLY A 184 0.19 5.82 -0.45
C GLY A 184 -1.21 6.27 -0.07
N VAL A 185 -2.02 6.58 -1.08
CA VAL A 185 -3.41 7.01 -0.94
C VAL A 185 -4.23 6.53 -2.12
N ASP A 186 -5.40 6.00 -1.85
CA ASP A 186 -6.41 5.69 -2.87
C ASP A 186 -7.83 5.88 -2.32
N ASP A 187 -8.79 6.07 -3.22
CA ASP A 187 -10.21 6.06 -2.90
C ASP A 187 -10.98 5.12 -3.82
N VAL A 188 -12.14 4.70 -3.36
CA VAL A 188 -13.10 3.93 -4.15
C VAL A 188 -14.10 4.90 -4.77
N SER A 189 -14.08 5.01 -6.10
CA SER A 189 -15.09 5.75 -6.85
C SER A 189 -16.06 4.80 -7.54
N GLU A 190 -17.30 5.26 -7.78
CA GLU A 190 -18.32 4.51 -8.49
C GLU A 190 -17.84 4.03 -9.86
N ILE A 191 -17.19 4.92 -10.63
CA ILE A 191 -16.70 4.59 -11.98
C ILE A 191 -15.59 3.54 -11.92
N LEU A 192 -14.61 3.70 -11.01
CA LEU A 192 -13.54 2.71 -10.87
C LEU A 192 -14.11 1.35 -10.47
N PHE A 193 -15.04 1.32 -9.50
CA PHE A 193 -15.72 0.11 -9.06
C PHE A 193 -16.45 -0.56 -10.23
N GLY A 194 -17.29 0.17 -10.96
CA GLY A 194 -18.04 -0.36 -12.09
C GLY A 194 -17.17 -0.83 -13.26
N VAL A 195 -16.03 -0.17 -13.52
CA VAL A 195 -15.07 -0.64 -14.54
C VAL A 195 -14.41 -1.95 -14.13
N LEU A 196 -13.95 -2.05 -12.89
CA LEU A 196 -13.31 -3.27 -12.38
C LEU A 196 -14.29 -4.44 -12.28
N ASP A 197 -15.53 -4.18 -11.91
CA ASP A 197 -16.60 -5.16 -11.93
C ASP A 197 -16.83 -5.72 -13.33
N ARG A 198 -17.03 -4.85 -14.32
CA ARG A 198 -17.27 -5.24 -15.72
C ARG A 198 -16.15 -6.04 -16.38
N VAL A 199 -14.91 -5.86 -15.92
CA VAL A 199 -13.78 -6.68 -16.40
C VAL A 199 -13.58 -7.95 -15.57
N GLY A 200 -14.48 -8.23 -14.61
CA GLY A 200 -14.45 -9.44 -13.77
C GLY A 200 -13.28 -9.46 -12.78
N ALA A 201 -12.79 -8.27 -12.36
CA ALA A 201 -11.68 -8.17 -11.42
C ALA A 201 -12.13 -8.21 -9.96
N LEU A 202 -13.40 -7.85 -9.68
CA LEU A 202 -13.95 -7.81 -8.33
C LEU A 202 -14.59 -9.15 -7.95
N GLY A 203 -14.49 -9.48 -6.65
CA GLY A 203 -15.17 -10.59 -6.01
C GLY A 203 -16.10 -10.10 -4.90
N GLU A 204 -16.84 -11.00 -4.29
CA GLU A 204 -17.74 -10.68 -3.18
C GLU A 204 -17.03 -10.71 -1.83
N GLU A 205 -15.97 -11.50 -1.70
CA GLU A 205 -15.21 -11.68 -0.48
C GLU A 205 -13.71 -11.65 -0.74
N SER A 206 -12.97 -11.06 0.20
CA SER A 206 -11.50 -11.07 0.14
C SER A 206 -10.96 -12.37 0.72
N ARG A 207 -10.37 -13.21 -0.14
CA ARG A 207 -9.86 -14.55 0.19
C ARG A 207 -8.47 -14.79 -0.42
N PRO A 208 -7.45 -14.02 -0.04
CA PRO A 208 -6.11 -14.19 -0.61
C PRO A 208 -5.61 -15.63 -0.45
N PHE A 209 -5.10 -16.21 -1.54
CA PHE A 209 -4.62 -17.59 -1.66
C PHE A 209 -5.67 -18.71 -1.50
N ASP A 210 -6.89 -18.41 -1.09
CA ASP A 210 -7.93 -19.43 -0.93
C ASP A 210 -8.34 -20.03 -2.29
N ARG A 211 -8.61 -21.33 -2.34
CA ARG A 211 -9.01 -21.98 -3.58
C ARG A 211 -10.37 -21.51 -4.12
N SER A 212 -11.23 -20.99 -3.26
CA SER A 212 -12.56 -20.47 -3.62
C SER A 212 -12.56 -18.98 -3.97
N ARG A 213 -11.39 -18.31 -4.02
CA ARG A 213 -11.28 -16.91 -4.41
C ARG A 213 -11.79 -16.69 -5.84
N ASN A 214 -12.46 -15.59 -6.06
CA ASN A 214 -13.06 -15.27 -7.36
C ASN A 214 -12.81 -13.82 -7.83
N GLY A 215 -12.01 -13.05 -7.12
CA GLY A 215 -11.71 -11.66 -7.42
C GLY A 215 -11.30 -10.88 -6.18
N MET A 216 -10.81 -9.67 -6.38
CA MET A 216 -10.39 -8.80 -5.28
C MET A 216 -11.57 -8.01 -4.72
N ILE A 217 -11.44 -7.56 -3.49
CA ILE A 217 -12.27 -6.50 -2.91
C ILE A 217 -11.53 -5.18 -3.07
N LEU A 218 -12.21 -4.17 -3.59
CA LEU A 218 -11.63 -2.82 -3.73
C LEU A 218 -11.58 -2.12 -2.38
N GLY A 219 -10.46 -1.51 -2.05
CA GLY A 219 -10.23 -0.80 -0.80
C GLY A 219 -9.80 0.65 -1.01
N GLU A 220 -9.92 1.46 0.03
CA GLU A 220 -9.46 2.85 0.07
C GLU A 220 -8.67 3.16 1.35
N GLY A 221 -7.95 4.27 1.37
CA GLY A 221 -7.26 4.72 2.57
C GLY A 221 -6.01 5.55 2.30
N GLY A 222 -5.25 5.78 3.34
CA GLY A 222 -3.95 6.45 3.29
C GLY A 222 -3.02 5.94 4.38
N ALA A 223 -1.75 5.77 4.05
CA ALA A 223 -0.70 5.52 5.02
C ALA A 223 0.53 6.39 4.70
N ALA A 224 1.24 6.77 5.75
CA ALA A 224 2.46 7.54 5.65
C ALA A 224 3.52 7.01 6.60
N LEU A 225 4.77 7.04 6.14
CA LEU A 225 5.98 6.66 6.86
C LEU A 225 6.93 7.85 6.84
N ILE A 226 7.66 8.09 7.92
CA ILE A 226 8.78 9.01 7.95
C ILE A 226 10.06 8.20 7.76
N LEU A 227 10.85 8.57 6.74
CA LEU A 227 12.17 8.00 6.49
C LEU A 227 13.26 8.99 6.83
N GLU A 228 14.31 8.50 7.49
CA GLU A 228 15.50 9.27 7.83
C GLU A 228 16.77 8.43 7.68
N GLY A 229 17.92 9.07 7.52
CA GLY A 229 19.21 8.36 7.61
C GLY A 229 19.44 7.83 9.03
N ALA A 230 19.73 6.55 9.15
CA ALA A 230 19.78 5.83 10.44
C ALA A 230 21.05 6.07 11.26
N LYS A 231 21.87 7.10 10.97
CA LYS A 231 23.17 7.28 11.65
C LYS A 231 23.03 7.45 13.17
N ASP A 232 21.97 8.12 13.63
CA ASP A 232 21.79 8.46 15.04
C ASP A 232 20.31 8.40 15.49
N THR A 233 19.40 7.94 14.63
CA THR A 233 17.96 7.93 14.91
C THR A 233 17.45 6.49 14.94
N PRO A 234 17.02 5.98 16.10
CA PRO A 234 16.39 4.66 16.17
C PRO A 234 15.05 4.71 15.44
N GLY A 235 14.82 3.73 14.57
CA GLY A 235 13.56 3.52 13.87
C GLY A 235 12.73 2.41 14.48
N CYS A 236 11.44 2.37 14.17
CA CYS A 236 10.59 1.21 14.48
C CYS A 236 10.86 0.04 13.53
N ALA A 237 11.46 0.31 12.38
CA ALA A 237 11.99 -0.65 11.41
C ALA A 237 13.02 0.05 10.49
N TYR A 238 13.72 -0.75 9.68
CA TYR A 238 14.73 -0.25 8.74
C TYR A 238 14.49 -0.83 7.36
N VAL A 239 14.72 -0.02 6.34
CA VAL A 239 14.72 -0.47 4.93
C VAL A 239 16.10 -1.04 4.62
N SER A 240 16.16 -2.31 4.21
CA SER A 240 17.42 -3.04 4.05
C SER A 240 17.76 -3.35 2.60
N GLY A 241 16.80 -3.61 1.73
CA GLY A 241 17.05 -3.90 0.33
C GLY A 241 15.81 -3.88 -0.54
N PHE A 242 16.03 -3.78 -1.86
CA PHE A 242 14.97 -3.80 -2.87
C PHE A 242 15.35 -4.70 -4.04
N GLY A 243 14.34 -5.32 -4.64
CA GLY A 243 14.44 -6.01 -5.91
C GLY A 243 13.29 -5.61 -6.83
N MET A 244 13.58 -5.46 -8.10
CA MET A 244 12.59 -5.10 -9.12
C MET A 244 12.71 -6.01 -10.33
N ALA A 245 11.57 -6.34 -10.91
CA ALA A 245 11.52 -7.05 -12.18
C ALA A 245 10.25 -6.64 -12.95
N ARG A 246 10.19 -7.01 -14.22
CA ARG A 246 8.99 -6.88 -15.03
C ARG A 246 8.77 -8.15 -15.83
N ASP A 247 7.60 -8.73 -15.71
CA ASP A 247 7.18 -9.85 -16.55
C ASP A 247 6.78 -9.32 -17.95
N PRO A 248 7.54 -9.68 -19.02
CA PRO A 248 7.25 -9.23 -20.38
C PRO A 248 5.99 -9.90 -20.97
N THR A 249 5.47 -10.97 -20.36
CA THR A 249 4.25 -11.66 -20.82
C THR A 249 2.98 -10.94 -20.35
N ALA A 250 3.11 -10.02 -19.38
CA ALA A 250 1.98 -9.28 -18.87
C ALA A 250 1.49 -8.20 -19.83
N SER A 251 0.16 -8.11 -19.98
CA SER A 251 -0.53 -6.97 -20.59
C SER A 251 -0.99 -5.98 -19.51
N ILE A 252 -1.51 -4.84 -19.93
CA ILE A 252 -1.99 -3.80 -19.01
C ILE A 252 -3.08 -4.28 -18.04
N SER A 253 -3.81 -5.35 -18.39
CA SER A 253 -4.94 -5.88 -17.62
C SER A 253 -4.69 -7.24 -16.97
N ASN A 254 -3.49 -7.83 -17.12
CA ASN A 254 -3.17 -9.10 -16.48
C ASN A 254 -1.82 -9.04 -15.73
N TRP A 255 -1.52 -10.12 -15.01
CA TRP A 255 -0.39 -10.20 -14.06
C TRP A 255 0.88 -10.82 -14.67
N GLY A 256 0.79 -11.35 -15.90
CA GLY A 256 1.83 -12.19 -16.49
C GLY A 256 1.76 -13.65 -16.04
N GLU A 257 2.73 -14.45 -16.49
CA GLU A 257 2.77 -15.90 -16.27
C GLU A 257 4.14 -16.42 -15.78
N ARG A 258 5.09 -15.51 -15.57
CA ARG A 258 6.50 -15.83 -15.29
C ARG A 258 6.80 -15.77 -13.78
N GLU A 259 6.53 -16.88 -13.06
CA GLU A 259 6.89 -17.00 -11.65
C GLU A 259 8.39 -16.85 -11.38
N ASP A 260 9.25 -17.22 -12.31
CA ASP A 260 10.70 -17.03 -12.21
C ASP A 260 11.10 -15.55 -12.19
N ILE A 261 10.38 -14.68 -12.90
CA ILE A 261 10.58 -13.22 -12.84
C ILE A 261 10.21 -12.67 -11.47
N VAL A 262 9.08 -13.11 -10.90
CA VAL A 262 8.68 -12.72 -9.55
C VAL A 262 9.70 -13.22 -8.52
N ALA A 263 10.11 -14.48 -8.60
CA ALA A 263 11.13 -15.06 -7.75
C ALA A 263 12.47 -14.31 -7.84
N SER A 264 12.87 -13.86 -9.06
CA SER A 264 14.10 -13.10 -9.25
C SER A 264 14.05 -11.73 -8.54
N ALA A 265 12.91 -11.05 -8.50
CA ALA A 265 12.75 -9.80 -7.75
C ALA A 265 12.86 -10.03 -6.24
N MET A 266 12.26 -11.11 -5.73
CA MET A 266 12.40 -11.49 -4.31
C MET A 266 13.86 -11.78 -3.96
N GLN A 267 14.53 -12.58 -4.79
CA GLN A 267 15.96 -12.91 -4.62
C GLN A 267 16.83 -11.64 -4.62
N ALA A 268 16.61 -10.76 -5.59
CA ALA A 268 17.38 -9.51 -5.70
C ALA A 268 17.19 -8.60 -4.47
N ALA A 269 15.97 -8.53 -3.89
CA ALA A 269 15.73 -7.77 -2.68
C ALA A 269 16.51 -8.32 -1.47
N ILE A 270 16.58 -9.65 -1.36
CA ILE A 270 17.30 -10.34 -0.28
C ILE A 270 18.82 -10.13 -0.43
N GLU A 271 19.32 -10.25 -1.65
CA GLU A 271 20.74 -10.01 -1.97
C GLU A 271 21.16 -8.56 -1.77
N ASP A 272 20.31 -7.58 -2.16
CA ASP A 272 20.55 -6.14 -1.94
C ASP A 272 20.60 -5.81 -0.43
N ALA A 273 19.84 -6.53 0.39
CA ALA A 273 19.92 -6.46 1.84
C ALA A 273 21.17 -7.13 2.44
N GLY A 274 22.01 -7.79 1.63
CA GLY A 274 23.16 -8.56 2.10
C GLY A 274 22.80 -9.86 2.83
N LEU A 275 21.59 -10.38 2.60
CA LEU A 275 21.02 -11.54 3.25
C LEU A 275 20.96 -12.75 2.31
N SER A 276 20.59 -13.89 2.88
CA SER A 276 20.26 -15.12 2.19
C SER A 276 18.84 -15.56 2.52
N LEU A 277 18.29 -16.49 1.74
CA LEU A 277 16.90 -16.95 1.88
C LEU A 277 16.55 -17.39 3.31
N HIS A 278 17.46 -18.04 4.00
CA HIS A 278 17.22 -18.53 5.38
C HIS A 278 17.19 -17.43 6.44
N ASN A 279 17.58 -16.21 6.10
CA ASN A 279 17.47 -15.07 7.02
C ASN A 279 16.07 -14.43 7.01
N ILE A 280 15.20 -14.79 6.07
CA ILE A 280 13.85 -14.23 5.97
C ILE A 280 12.93 -14.96 6.97
N ASP A 281 12.42 -14.22 7.94
CA ASP A 281 11.56 -14.73 9.00
C ASP A 281 10.11 -14.90 8.60
N ALA A 282 9.62 -14.06 7.68
CA ALA A 282 8.29 -14.16 7.09
C ALA A 282 8.18 -13.34 5.78
N ILE A 283 7.15 -13.64 4.99
CA ILE A 283 6.81 -12.95 3.75
C ILE A 283 5.45 -12.28 3.92
N TYR A 284 5.38 -10.97 3.68
CA TYR A 284 4.13 -10.23 3.52
C TYR A 284 3.77 -10.22 2.04
N ALA A 285 2.81 -11.04 1.68
CA ALA A 285 2.45 -11.35 0.32
C ALA A 285 1.60 -10.25 -0.35
N SER A 286 1.74 -10.12 -1.66
CA SER A 286 0.94 -9.23 -2.50
C SER A 286 -0.48 -9.76 -2.76
N ALA A 287 -0.75 -11.02 -2.45
CA ALA A 287 -1.99 -11.72 -2.73
C ALA A 287 -3.25 -10.91 -2.36
N ASN A 288 -4.20 -10.86 -3.30
CA ASN A 288 -5.38 -9.99 -3.23
C ASN A 288 -6.70 -10.68 -3.60
N SER A 289 -6.72 -12.01 -3.66
CA SER A 289 -7.85 -12.83 -4.09
C SER A 289 -8.05 -12.94 -5.60
N THR A 290 -7.20 -12.31 -6.42
CA THR A 290 -7.22 -12.53 -7.87
C THR A 290 -6.61 -13.88 -8.19
N ILE A 291 -7.34 -14.73 -8.91
CA ILE A 291 -6.90 -16.12 -9.19
C ILE A 291 -5.51 -16.16 -9.81
N ALA A 292 -5.26 -15.33 -10.83
CA ALA A 292 -3.99 -15.32 -11.56
C ALA A 292 -2.84 -14.74 -10.73
N ALA A 293 -3.06 -13.61 -10.03
CA ALA A 293 -2.02 -12.96 -9.24
C ALA A 293 -1.56 -13.83 -8.06
N ASP A 294 -2.51 -14.35 -7.30
CA ASP A 294 -2.21 -15.18 -6.14
C ASP A 294 -1.51 -16.49 -6.57
N ARG A 295 -1.93 -17.08 -7.71
CA ARG A 295 -1.28 -18.27 -8.27
C ARG A 295 0.15 -17.97 -8.71
N LEU A 296 0.39 -16.86 -9.37
CA LEU A 296 1.72 -16.41 -9.78
C LEU A 296 2.62 -16.24 -8.56
N GLU A 297 2.13 -15.60 -7.50
CA GLU A 297 2.91 -15.33 -6.31
C GLU A 297 3.23 -16.60 -5.51
N TYR A 298 2.25 -17.48 -5.24
CA TYR A 298 2.57 -18.70 -4.47
C TYR A 298 3.53 -19.61 -5.23
N ARG A 299 3.45 -19.69 -6.57
CA ARG A 299 4.42 -20.44 -7.37
C ARG A 299 5.81 -19.84 -7.28
N ALA A 300 5.93 -18.52 -7.35
CA ALA A 300 7.21 -17.82 -7.19
C ALA A 300 7.81 -18.07 -5.79
N ILE A 301 7.03 -17.94 -4.73
CA ILE A 301 7.49 -18.20 -3.36
C ILE A 301 8.00 -19.62 -3.22
N GLN A 302 7.24 -20.61 -3.62
CA GLN A 302 7.61 -22.02 -3.45
C GLN A 302 8.68 -22.52 -4.44
N SER A 303 8.94 -21.79 -5.53
CA SER A 303 10.08 -22.05 -6.41
C SER A 303 11.39 -21.52 -5.80
N LEU A 304 11.33 -20.40 -5.11
CA LEU A 304 12.48 -19.75 -4.49
C LEU A 304 12.87 -20.39 -3.15
N PHE A 305 11.89 -20.68 -2.28
CA PHE A 305 12.13 -21.20 -0.95
C PHE A 305 11.91 -22.72 -0.89
N ARG A 306 12.94 -23.48 -0.54
CA ARG A 306 12.80 -24.92 -0.28
C ARG A 306 11.90 -25.19 0.93
N GLU A 307 12.13 -24.43 2.02
CA GLU A 307 11.31 -24.35 3.21
C GLU A 307 10.69 -22.94 3.21
N VAL A 308 9.41 -22.86 2.94
CA VAL A 308 8.72 -21.57 2.85
C VAL A 308 8.57 -20.98 4.25
N PRO A 309 9.11 -19.78 4.51
CA PRO A 309 8.86 -19.10 5.78
C PRO A 309 7.36 -18.75 5.93
N PRO A 310 6.87 -18.41 7.13
CA PRO A 310 5.51 -17.96 7.32
C PRO A 310 5.09 -16.90 6.31
N VAL A 311 3.92 -17.08 5.68
CA VAL A 311 3.37 -16.14 4.70
C VAL A 311 2.14 -15.46 5.28
N VAL A 312 2.11 -14.12 5.21
CA VAL A 312 1.00 -13.29 5.70
C VAL A 312 0.39 -12.54 4.53
N ALA A 313 -0.92 -12.70 4.32
CA ALA A 313 -1.69 -12.00 3.29
C ALA A 313 -2.67 -11.00 3.96
N THR A 314 -2.32 -9.72 3.94
CA THR A 314 -3.06 -8.69 4.70
C THR A 314 -4.19 -8.04 3.92
N LYS A 315 -4.23 -8.18 2.58
CA LYS A 315 -5.30 -7.58 1.76
C LYS A 315 -6.69 -8.20 2.02
N GLY A 316 -6.74 -9.33 2.73
CA GLY A 316 -7.96 -9.88 3.30
C GLY A 316 -8.68 -8.93 4.27
N TYR A 317 -7.94 -8.06 4.95
CA TYR A 317 -8.50 -7.10 5.91
C TYR A 317 -9.08 -5.86 5.26
N PHE A 318 -8.33 -5.22 4.35
CA PHE A 318 -8.60 -3.87 3.86
C PHE A 318 -8.77 -3.77 2.33
N GLY A 319 -8.74 -4.91 1.63
CA GLY A 319 -8.90 -4.94 0.18
C GLY A 319 -7.64 -4.55 -0.60
N GLU A 320 -7.76 -4.55 -1.93
CA GLU A 320 -6.73 -4.11 -2.86
C GLU A 320 -6.84 -2.62 -3.14
N TYR A 321 -5.76 -2.00 -3.58
CA TYR A 321 -5.58 -0.57 -3.83
C TYR A 321 -5.80 0.32 -2.60
N ALA A 322 -5.98 -0.25 -1.43
CA ALA A 322 -5.99 0.56 -0.23
C ALA A 322 -4.60 1.16 0.00
N ALA A 323 -4.52 2.47 -0.16
CA ALA A 323 -3.28 3.23 -0.03
C ALA A 323 -2.12 2.74 -0.94
N GLY A 324 -2.43 2.25 -2.16
CA GLY A 324 -1.42 1.86 -3.14
C GLY A 324 -0.43 0.80 -2.64
N GLY A 325 -0.85 -0.11 -1.74
CA GLY A 325 -0.03 -1.12 -1.10
C GLY A 325 0.65 -0.67 0.20
N ALA A 326 0.50 0.59 0.64
CA ALA A 326 1.15 1.08 1.85
C ALA A 326 0.61 0.46 3.14
N LEU A 327 -0.65 0.00 3.18
CA LEU A 327 -1.21 -0.68 4.36
C LEU A 327 -0.54 -2.04 4.62
N GLN A 328 -0.23 -2.77 3.56
CA GLN A 328 0.54 -4.03 3.67
C GLN A 328 1.94 -3.77 4.22
N LEU A 329 2.62 -2.74 3.72
CA LEU A 329 3.94 -2.31 4.19
C LEU A 329 3.88 -1.93 5.68
N LEU A 330 2.86 -1.18 6.08
CA LEU A 330 2.65 -0.79 7.48
C LEU A 330 2.40 -2.01 8.38
N ALA A 331 1.63 -3.00 7.92
CA ALA A 331 1.44 -4.24 8.66
C ALA A 331 2.76 -5.00 8.89
N ALA A 332 3.65 -5.04 7.89
CA ALA A 332 4.98 -5.65 8.05
C ALA A 332 5.85 -4.87 9.07
N ILE A 333 5.79 -3.54 9.06
CA ILE A 333 6.50 -2.70 10.04
C ILE A 333 5.98 -2.97 11.46
N LEU A 334 4.66 -3.05 11.65
CA LEU A 334 4.06 -3.39 12.94
C LEU A 334 4.46 -4.78 13.42
N ALA A 335 4.57 -5.76 12.53
CA ALA A 335 5.04 -7.09 12.90
C ALA A 335 6.47 -7.09 13.45
N LEU A 336 7.38 -6.31 12.82
CA LEU A 336 8.76 -6.13 13.33
C LEU A 336 8.78 -5.41 14.68
N ARG A 337 7.98 -4.34 14.83
CA ARG A 337 7.88 -3.56 16.06
C ARG A 337 7.37 -4.41 17.22
N ASP A 338 6.26 -5.10 16.98
CA ASP A 338 5.51 -5.82 18.03
C ASP A 338 5.97 -7.28 18.19
N GLN A 339 6.91 -7.74 17.33
CA GLN A 339 7.43 -9.11 17.31
C GLN A 339 6.32 -10.16 17.19
N LYS A 340 5.32 -9.84 16.34
CA LYS A 340 4.12 -10.64 16.17
C LYS A 340 3.67 -10.65 14.71
N LEU A 341 3.60 -11.83 14.11
CA LEU A 341 2.99 -12.02 12.80
C LEU A 341 1.46 -11.92 12.91
N HIS A 342 0.86 -11.30 11.91
CA HIS A 342 -0.60 -11.21 11.78
C HIS A 342 -1.17 -12.48 11.14
N ALA A 343 -2.45 -12.73 11.35
CA ALA A 343 -3.20 -13.73 10.58
C ALA A 343 -3.41 -13.25 9.13
N SER A 344 -3.76 -14.16 8.25
CA SER A 344 -4.24 -13.89 6.90
C SER A 344 -5.76 -14.02 6.90
N ALA A 345 -6.49 -12.90 6.72
CA ALA A 345 -7.94 -12.95 6.73
C ALA A 345 -8.49 -13.58 5.44
N GLY A 346 -9.58 -14.34 5.57
CA GLY A 346 -10.34 -14.90 4.45
C GLY A 346 -9.85 -16.24 3.89
N PHE A 347 -8.73 -16.78 4.36
CA PHE A 347 -8.21 -18.07 3.91
C PHE A 347 -8.82 -19.23 4.70
N SER A 348 -9.22 -20.29 4.01
CA SER A 348 -9.65 -21.55 4.61
C SER A 348 -8.91 -22.77 4.04
N GLU A 349 -8.73 -22.83 2.72
CA GLU A 349 -8.06 -23.93 2.05
C GLU A 349 -7.36 -23.46 0.77
N GLY A 350 -6.11 -23.88 0.57
CA GLY A 350 -5.32 -23.57 -0.63
C GLY A 350 -5.63 -24.45 -1.84
N GLU A 351 -5.10 -24.07 -2.99
CA GLU A 351 -5.06 -24.93 -4.18
C GLU A 351 -4.18 -26.17 -3.89
N PRO A 352 -4.46 -27.34 -4.53
CA PRO A 352 -3.69 -28.57 -4.28
C PRO A 352 -2.18 -28.44 -4.54
N GLU A 353 -1.77 -27.56 -5.44
CA GLU A 353 -0.37 -27.32 -5.79
C GLU A 353 0.35 -26.38 -4.81
N MET A 354 -0.38 -25.69 -3.96
CA MET A 354 0.20 -24.76 -2.98
C MET A 354 0.78 -25.54 -1.81
N ARG A 355 2.10 -25.40 -1.57
CA ARG A 355 2.85 -26.19 -0.58
C ARG A 355 3.01 -25.51 0.77
N PHE A 356 2.34 -24.40 1.01
CA PHE A 356 2.32 -23.72 2.30
C PHE A 356 0.89 -23.30 2.65
N THR A 357 0.67 -23.06 3.93
CA THR A 357 -0.56 -22.45 4.45
C THR A 357 -0.22 -21.05 4.95
N PRO A 358 -0.92 -20.01 4.52
CA PRO A 358 -0.75 -18.68 5.11
C PRO A 358 -0.99 -18.70 6.62
N THR A 359 -0.40 -17.78 7.35
CA THR A 359 -0.56 -17.68 8.81
C THR A 359 -2.03 -17.48 9.15
N LEU A 360 -2.65 -18.42 9.89
CA LEU A 360 -4.09 -18.39 10.20
C LEU A 360 -4.39 -17.67 11.52
N GLU A 361 -3.42 -17.64 12.42
CA GLU A 361 -3.53 -16.99 13.72
C GLU A 361 -2.31 -16.11 13.97
N PRO A 362 -2.44 -15.04 14.76
CA PRO A 362 -1.30 -14.22 15.11
C PRO A 362 -0.25 -15.04 15.88
N VAL A 363 1.02 -14.94 15.47
CA VAL A 363 2.14 -15.73 16.04
C VAL A 363 3.21 -14.80 16.59
N THR A 364 3.50 -14.90 17.89
CA THR A 364 4.66 -14.26 18.50
C THR A 364 5.93 -15.01 18.10
N LYS A 365 6.85 -14.32 17.48
CA LYS A 365 8.09 -14.88 16.94
C LYS A 365 9.18 -13.84 16.95
N ASN A 366 10.44 -14.23 17.20
CA ASN A 366 11.57 -13.33 16.99
C ASN A 366 11.70 -13.04 15.49
N LEU A 367 11.44 -11.81 15.11
CA LEU A 367 11.43 -11.31 13.73
C LEU A 367 12.60 -10.33 13.55
N GLN A 368 13.47 -10.61 12.61
CA GLN A 368 14.59 -9.76 12.23
C GLN A 368 14.43 -9.20 10.83
N HIS A 369 13.99 -10.03 9.86
CA HIS A 369 13.91 -9.67 8.46
C HIS A 369 12.62 -10.15 7.82
N LEU A 370 11.87 -9.24 7.24
CA LEU A 370 10.63 -9.53 6.52
C LEU A 370 10.78 -9.15 5.05
N LEU A 371 10.34 -10.06 4.18
CA LEU A 371 10.19 -9.77 2.75
C LEU A 371 8.77 -9.26 2.50
N VAL A 372 8.64 -8.12 1.84
CA VAL A 372 7.36 -7.53 1.41
C VAL A 372 7.29 -7.56 -0.10
N ASN A 373 6.31 -8.26 -0.64
CA ASN A 373 6.11 -8.38 -2.08
C ASN A 373 5.05 -7.40 -2.57
N SER A 374 5.23 -6.89 -3.77
CA SER A 374 4.21 -6.14 -4.48
C SER A 374 4.27 -6.48 -5.96
N ILE A 375 3.21 -7.12 -6.45
CA ILE A 375 3.05 -7.58 -7.83
C ILE A 375 1.92 -6.78 -8.43
N SER A 376 2.15 -6.14 -9.57
CA SER A 376 1.17 -5.28 -10.23
C SER A 376 0.62 -5.90 -11.50
N ALA A 377 -0.66 -5.69 -11.76
CA ALA A 377 -1.19 -5.84 -13.11
C ALA A 377 -0.37 -4.96 -14.08
N GLY A 378 0.01 -5.51 -15.23
CA GLY A 378 1.00 -4.92 -16.13
C GLY A 378 2.41 -5.52 -15.95
N GLY A 379 2.56 -6.49 -15.04
CA GLY A 379 3.76 -7.30 -14.84
C GLY A 379 4.88 -6.64 -14.03
N GLY A 380 4.62 -5.49 -13.42
CA GLY A 380 5.58 -4.87 -12.51
C GLY A 380 5.69 -5.65 -11.20
N VAL A 381 6.91 -5.91 -10.74
CA VAL A 381 7.21 -6.56 -9.47
C VAL A 381 8.19 -5.72 -8.71
N VAL A 382 7.88 -5.41 -7.47
CA VAL A 382 8.78 -4.74 -6.51
C VAL A 382 8.75 -5.52 -5.21
N CYS A 383 9.91 -5.90 -4.71
CA CYS A 383 10.05 -6.55 -3.42
C CYS A 383 10.95 -5.69 -2.52
N GLY A 384 10.66 -5.65 -1.25
CA GLY A 384 11.46 -4.93 -0.26
C GLY A 384 11.77 -5.78 0.95
N VAL A 385 12.97 -5.64 1.51
CA VAL A 385 13.33 -6.23 2.80
C VAL A 385 13.29 -5.17 3.87
N LEU A 386 12.51 -5.43 4.90
CA LEU A 386 12.47 -4.65 6.13
C LEU A 386 13.20 -5.41 7.24
N SER A 387 13.95 -4.69 8.07
CA SER A 387 14.67 -5.26 9.20
C SER A 387 14.32 -4.56 10.50
N ARG A 388 14.41 -5.29 11.61
CA ARG A 388 14.18 -4.76 12.96
C ARG A 388 15.31 -3.84 13.41
N GLU A 389 16.53 -4.22 13.08
CA GLU A 389 17.73 -3.48 13.45
C GLU A 389 18.45 -2.99 12.20
N ALA A 390 19.18 -1.90 12.35
CA ALA A 390 20.01 -1.38 11.28
C ALA A 390 21.18 -2.36 11.01
N GLN A 391 21.30 -2.87 9.79
CA GLN A 391 22.38 -3.73 9.33
C GLN A 391 23.60 -2.94 8.87
#